data_cc50e54d81f039a09f2341f01ca2f751
#
_entry.id   cc50e54d81f039a09f2341f01ca2f751
#
_cell.length_a   1.000
_cell.length_b   1.000
_cell.length_c   1.000
_cell.angle_alpha   90.00
_cell.angle_beta   90.00
_cell.angle_gamma   90.00
#
_symmetry.space_group_name_H-M   'P 1'
#
loop_
_entity.id
_entity.type
_entity.pdbx_description
1 polymer ?
#
loop_
_entity_poly.entity_id
_entity_poly.type
_entity_poly.pdbx_seq_one_letter_code
_entity_poly.pdbx_strand_id
1 'polypeptide(L)'
;MCENNRAAAELFSLLSAFWQPPDEAFWSNLANGVMDEEMKTFAQQANFSSLRSTTDTFQQTLPPLAALKLFYLRCFIGIGKQSALPVESIYKKWTTDPTARLPIAGSTGYLMGDPALHAQYLLDHYQLLIPPDYRMMPDHLLLLLELLAFLLENRPGEEGQLFLSQHFDWLTDFAQAIDSIATDSPEDFQAKRFYQLALQFLQQTVSCQLAKHTQH
;
A
#
# COMPACT_ATOMS: atom_id res chain seq x y z
N MET A 1 -14.45 -12.15 17.51
CA MET A 1 -13.44 -11.37 16.75
C MET A 1 -12.87 -10.34 17.70
N CYS A 2 -11.57 -10.18 17.76
CA CYS A 2 -10.99 -9.15 18.60
C CYS A 2 -11.26 -7.79 17.92
N GLU A 3 -11.91 -6.85 18.59
CA GLU A 3 -12.23 -5.52 18.07
C GLU A 3 -11.01 -4.82 17.47
N ASN A 4 -9.82 -5.08 18.02
CA ASN A 4 -8.55 -4.56 17.56
C ASN A 4 -8.18 -5.01 16.13
N ASN A 5 -8.54 -6.24 15.72
CA ASN A 5 -8.25 -6.73 14.37
C ASN A 5 -9.19 -6.10 13.34
N ARG A 6 -10.45 -5.91 13.71
CA ARG A 6 -11.42 -5.21 12.85
C ARG A 6 -10.98 -3.75 12.61
N ALA A 7 -10.59 -3.04 13.67
CA ALA A 7 -10.11 -1.67 13.53
C ALA A 7 -8.82 -1.58 12.69
N ALA A 8 -7.93 -2.57 12.80
CA ALA A 8 -6.77 -2.67 11.93
C ALA A 8 -7.16 -2.92 10.46
N ALA A 9 -8.14 -3.81 10.21
CA ALA A 9 -8.66 -4.07 8.88
C ALA A 9 -9.24 -2.80 8.23
N GLU A 10 -10.08 -2.07 8.95
CA GLU A 10 -10.66 -0.79 8.49
C GLU A 10 -9.55 0.23 8.16
N LEU A 11 -8.49 0.31 8.99
CA LEU A 11 -7.36 1.20 8.73
C LEU A 11 -6.59 0.82 7.46
N PHE A 12 -6.34 -0.48 7.22
CA PHE A 12 -5.67 -0.93 6.00
C PHE A 12 -6.54 -0.72 4.76
N SER A 13 -7.86 -0.91 4.86
CA SER A 13 -8.80 -0.59 3.78
C SER A 13 -8.84 0.92 3.48
N LEU A 14 -8.83 1.80 4.48
CA LEU A 14 -8.69 3.25 4.24
C LEU A 14 -7.36 3.59 3.54
N LEU A 15 -6.27 2.92 3.92
CA LEU A 15 -4.96 3.15 3.32
C LEU A 15 -4.88 2.66 1.87
N SER A 16 -5.72 1.70 1.45
CA SER A 16 -5.77 1.25 0.07
C SER A 16 -6.18 2.37 -0.90
N ALA A 17 -7.03 3.30 -0.43
CA ALA A 17 -7.53 4.42 -1.23
C ALA A 17 -6.42 5.38 -1.74
N PHE A 18 -5.27 5.43 -1.08
CA PHE A 18 -4.13 6.26 -1.53
C PHE A 18 -3.46 5.71 -2.79
N TRP A 19 -3.63 4.43 -3.10
CA TRP A 19 -2.93 3.71 -4.17
C TRP A 19 -3.81 3.43 -5.39
N GLN A 20 -4.94 4.13 -5.49
CA GLN A 20 -5.79 4.16 -6.68
C GLN A 20 -5.81 5.57 -7.30
N PRO A 21 -6.26 5.73 -8.55
CA PRO A 21 -6.36 7.05 -9.18
C PRO A 21 -7.18 8.00 -8.31
N PRO A 22 -6.64 9.15 -7.86
CA PRO A 22 -7.34 10.05 -6.98
C PRO A 22 -8.53 10.72 -7.69
N ASP A 23 -9.69 10.68 -7.07
CA ASP A 23 -10.91 11.34 -7.53
C ASP A 23 -11.33 12.49 -6.61
N GLU A 24 -12.45 13.15 -6.94
CA GLU A 24 -12.96 14.27 -6.16
C GLU A 24 -13.45 13.84 -4.78
N ALA A 25 -14.00 12.64 -4.65
CA ALA A 25 -14.51 12.14 -3.37
C ALA A 25 -13.36 11.88 -2.40
N PHE A 26 -12.30 11.18 -2.84
CA PHE A 26 -11.09 10.97 -2.08
C PHE A 26 -10.46 12.30 -1.65
N TRP A 27 -10.28 13.23 -2.60
CA TRP A 27 -9.68 14.54 -2.33
C TRP A 27 -10.52 15.36 -1.33
N SER A 28 -11.85 15.36 -1.48
CA SER A 28 -12.75 16.10 -0.57
C SER A 28 -12.72 15.55 0.85
N ASN A 29 -12.67 14.22 1.01
CA ASN A 29 -12.58 13.59 2.33
C ASN A 29 -11.27 13.96 3.06
N LEU A 30 -10.17 14.06 2.31
CA LEU A 30 -8.90 14.56 2.84
C LEU A 30 -8.97 16.06 3.17
N ALA A 31 -9.49 16.88 2.24
CA ALA A 31 -9.58 18.33 2.42
C ALA A 31 -10.45 18.74 3.64
N ASN A 32 -11.49 17.96 3.92
CA ASN A 32 -12.38 18.18 5.07
C ASN A 32 -11.86 17.53 6.38
N GLY A 33 -10.72 16.83 6.35
CA GLY A 33 -10.13 16.16 7.51
C GLY A 33 -10.87 14.90 7.97
N VAL A 34 -11.88 14.45 7.22
CA VAL A 34 -12.67 13.26 7.56
C VAL A 34 -11.77 12.03 7.60
N MET A 35 -10.94 11.84 6.57
CA MET A 35 -10.04 10.70 6.48
C MET A 35 -8.97 10.69 7.58
N ASP A 36 -8.42 11.86 7.95
CA ASP A 36 -7.47 11.98 9.06
C ASP A 36 -8.10 11.54 10.40
N GLU A 37 -9.35 11.93 10.68
CA GLU A 37 -10.05 11.54 11.91
C GLU A 37 -10.45 10.06 11.91
N GLU A 38 -10.85 9.50 10.79
CA GLU A 38 -11.14 8.06 10.66
C GLU A 38 -9.88 7.23 10.89
N MET A 39 -8.77 7.55 10.22
CA MET A 39 -7.49 6.86 10.39
C MET A 39 -7.00 6.93 11.84
N LYS A 40 -7.12 8.09 12.48
CA LYS A 40 -6.77 8.28 13.89
C LYS A 40 -7.65 7.43 14.81
N THR A 41 -8.95 7.39 14.55
CA THR A 41 -9.92 6.59 15.31
C THR A 41 -9.59 5.10 15.22
N PHE A 42 -9.38 4.57 14.01
CA PHE A 42 -9.05 3.17 13.80
C PHE A 42 -7.66 2.82 14.36
N ALA A 43 -6.66 3.70 14.23
CA ALA A 43 -5.35 3.50 14.83
C ALA A 43 -5.43 3.39 16.37
N GLN A 44 -6.27 4.22 17.01
CA GLN A 44 -6.51 4.14 18.45
C GLN A 44 -7.21 2.85 18.86
N GLN A 45 -8.27 2.47 18.16
CA GLN A 45 -9.02 1.23 18.40
C GLN A 45 -8.17 -0.01 18.14
N ALA A 46 -7.28 0.04 17.15
CA ALA A 46 -6.31 -1.00 16.88
C ALA A 46 -5.14 -1.05 17.88
N ASN A 47 -5.04 -0.11 18.83
CA ASN A 47 -3.92 0.03 19.78
C ASN A 47 -2.55 0.26 19.09
N PHE A 48 -2.52 1.00 18.00
CA PHE A 48 -1.29 1.40 17.32
C PHE A 48 -0.69 2.65 17.97
N SER A 49 -0.04 2.49 19.12
CA SER A 49 0.41 3.59 19.97
C SER A 49 1.46 4.50 19.30
N SER A 50 2.28 3.95 18.43
CA SER A 50 3.32 4.72 17.71
C SER A 50 2.78 5.64 16.63
N LEU A 51 1.56 5.38 16.09
CA LEU A 51 0.92 6.25 15.11
C LEU A 51 0.35 7.55 15.69
N ARG A 52 0.33 7.70 17.02
CA ARG A 52 -0.21 8.90 17.70
C ARG A 52 0.65 10.15 17.54
N SER A 53 1.85 10.03 16.98
CA SER A 53 2.89 11.08 16.98
C SER A 53 3.08 11.77 15.61
N THR A 54 2.33 11.45 14.58
CA THR A 54 2.41 12.18 13.30
C THR A 54 1.83 13.58 13.48
N THR A 55 2.71 14.59 13.45
CA THR A 55 2.34 16.00 13.57
C THR A 55 1.72 16.57 12.31
N ASP A 56 2.08 16.00 11.16
CA ASP A 56 1.53 16.41 9.87
C ASP A 56 0.31 15.57 9.53
N THR A 57 -0.80 16.22 9.25
CA THR A 57 -2.02 15.56 8.75
C THR A 57 -2.02 15.55 7.24
N PHE A 58 -2.76 14.60 6.64
CA PHE A 58 -2.93 14.58 5.19
C PHE A 58 -3.64 15.83 4.70
N GLN A 59 -4.58 16.37 5.47
CA GLN A 59 -5.24 17.62 5.17
C GLN A 59 -4.25 18.77 4.98
N GLN A 60 -3.23 18.90 5.85
CA GLN A 60 -2.24 19.99 5.78
C GLN A 60 -1.27 19.85 4.61
N THR A 61 -0.98 18.62 4.19
CA THR A 61 -0.04 18.34 3.09
C THR A 61 -0.72 18.15 1.74
N LEU A 62 -2.06 18.20 1.69
CA LEU A 62 -2.85 17.89 0.51
C LEU A 62 -2.55 18.86 -0.64
N PRO A 63 -2.07 18.35 -1.80
CA PRO A 63 -1.88 19.18 -2.98
C PRO A 63 -3.21 19.43 -3.70
N PRO A 64 -3.25 20.38 -4.65
CA PRO A 64 -4.40 20.51 -5.54
C PRO A 64 -4.70 19.19 -6.26
N LEU A 65 -5.99 18.86 -6.43
CA LEU A 65 -6.41 17.59 -7.05
C LEU A 65 -5.77 17.35 -8.42
N ALA A 66 -5.65 18.41 -9.22
CA ALA A 66 -5.01 18.31 -10.54
C ALA A 66 -3.55 17.87 -10.45
N ALA A 67 -2.79 18.42 -9.49
CA ALA A 67 -1.40 18.05 -9.26
C ALA A 67 -1.30 16.59 -8.75
N LEU A 68 -2.19 16.19 -7.85
CA LEU A 68 -2.25 14.83 -7.33
C LEU A 68 -2.53 13.82 -8.46
N LYS A 69 -3.52 14.10 -9.32
CA LYS A 69 -3.82 13.27 -10.50
C LYS A 69 -2.65 13.16 -11.45
N LEU A 70 -2.00 14.29 -11.77
CA LEU A 70 -0.88 14.31 -12.70
C LEU A 70 0.31 13.52 -12.15
N PHE A 71 0.64 13.69 -10.88
CA PHE A 71 1.71 12.93 -10.22
C PHE A 71 1.39 11.42 -10.23
N TYR A 72 0.18 11.03 -9.87
CA TYR A 72 -0.27 9.64 -9.90
C TYR A 72 -0.10 9.01 -11.29
N LEU A 73 -0.61 9.66 -12.33
CA LEU A 73 -0.52 9.17 -13.71
C LEU A 73 0.93 9.02 -14.17
N ARG A 74 1.78 9.99 -13.84
CA ARG A 74 3.18 9.98 -14.25
C ARG A 74 4.01 8.92 -13.52
N CYS A 75 3.76 8.75 -12.22
CA CYS A 75 4.65 8.01 -11.35
C CYS A 75 4.18 6.58 -11.06
N PHE A 76 2.86 6.36 -10.93
CA PHE A 76 2.32 5.08 -10.48
C PHE A 76 1.65 4.24 -11.57
N ILE A 77 1.43 4.81 -12.77
CA ILE A 77 0.93 4.05 -13.95
C ILE A 77 2.06 3.73 -14.94
N GLY A 78 3.26 4.29 -14.73
CA GLY A 78 4.42 3.97 -15.57
C GLY A 78 4.46 4.71 -16.91
N ILE A 79 3.70 5.80 -17.09
CA ILE A 79 3.71 6.60 -18.32
C ILE A 79 4.92 7.54 -18.38
N GLY A 80 5.59 7.81 -17.25
CA GLY A 80 6.73 8.70 -17.13
C GLY A 80 8.08 8.03 -17.37
N LYS A 81 9.14 8.86 -17.58
CA LYS A 81 10.52 8.38 -17.63
C LYS A 81 11.03 7.84 -16.28
N GLN A 82 10.43 8.31 -15.20
CA GLN A 82 10.70 7.88 -13.84
C GLN A 82 9.37 7.45 -13.23
N SER A 83 9.25 6.18 -12.89
CA SER A 83 8.04 5.60 -12.33
C SER A 83 8.37 4.78 -11.09
N ALA A 84 7.46 4.78 -10.13
CA ALA A 84 7.49 3.95 -8.94
C ALA A 84 6.14 3.21 -8.88
N LEU A 85 6.00 2.14 -9.65
CA LEU A 85 4.77 1.38 -9.65
C LEU A 85 4.54 0.75 -8.27
N PRO A 86 3.36 0.89 -7.66
CA PRO A 86 3.05 0.28 -6.38
C PRO A 86 2.69 -1.21 -6.53
N VAL A 87 3.63 -2.01 -7.06
CA VAL A 87 3.46 -3.43 -7.40
C VAL A 87 4.63 -4.22 -6.84
N GLU A 88 4.35 -5.20 -5.99
CA GLU A 88 5.35 -5.94 -5.22
C GLU A 88 6.41 -6.63 -6.10
N SER A 89 6.00 -7.31 -7.17
CA SER A 89 6.90 -8.05 -8.05
C SER A 89 7.92 -7.17 -8.78
N ILE A 90 7.69 -5.86 -8.88
CA ILE A 90 8.69 -4.92 -9.43
C ILE A 90 9.92 -4.81 -8.51
N TYR A 91 9.75 -4.92 -7.21
CA TYR A 91 10.81 -4.74 -6.20
C TYR A 91 11.42 -6.06 -5.73
N LYS A 92 10.69 -7.17 -5.90
CA LYS A 92 11.15 -8.51 -5.53
C LYS A 92 11.75 -9.27 -6.73
N LYS A 93 12.53 -10.31 -6.43
CA LYS A 93 12.97 -11.25 -7.47
C LYS A 93 11.76 -11.89 -8.12
N TRP A 94 11.81 -12.05 -9.44
CA TRP A 94 10.71 -12.63 -10.21
C TRP A 94 10.34 -14.03 -9.70
N THR A 95 11.36 -14.86 -9.37
CA THR A 95 11.19 -16.11 -8.62
C THR A 95 12.39 -16.38 -7.72
N THR A 96 12.16 -17.04 -6.63
CA THR A 96 13.20 -17.56 -5.72
C THR A 96 13.43 -19.07 -5.90
N ASP A 97 12.73 -19.72 -6.85
CA ASP A 97 12.92 -21.15 -7.14
C ASP A 97 14.32 -21.39 -7.74
N PRO A 98 15.20 -22.14 -7.04
CA PRO A 98 16.55 -22.41 -7.50
C PRO A 98 16.58 -23.31 -8.75
N THR A 99 15.47 -23.95 -9.11
CA THR A 99 15.35 -24.81 -10.30
C THR A 99 14.89 -24.04 -11.54
N ALA A 100 14.42 -22.80 -11.38
CA ALA A 100 13.98 -21.96 -12.48
C ALA A 100 15.17 -21.62 -13.42
N ARG A 101 15.00 -21.92 -14.70
CA ARG A 101 16.05 -21.70 -15.73
C ARG A 101 15.73 -20.53 -16.65
N LEU A 102 14.83 -19.65 -16.25
CA LEU A 102 14.48 -18.46 -17.02
C LEU A 102 15.53 -17.36 -16.81
N PRO A 103 15.91 -16.62 -17.85
CA PRO A 103 16.90 -15.54 -17.74
C PRO A 103 16.54 -14.47 -16.71
N ILE A 104 15.24 -14.26 -16.45
CA ILE A 104 14.72 -13.26 -15.53
C ILE A 104 14.54 -13.79 -14.09
N ALA A 105 14.75 -15.07 -13.83
CA ALA A 105 14.40 -15.72 -12.55
C ALA A 105 14.89 -14.94 -11.32
N GLY A 106 16.15 -14.56 -11.27
CA GLY A 106 16.74 -13.83 -10.15
C GLY A 106 16.67 -12.31 -10.27
N SER A 107 15.98 -11.78 -11.29
CA SER A 107 15.93 -10.33 -11.57
C SER A 107 14.71 -9.67 -10.92
N THR A 108 14.81 -8.37 -10.67
CA THR A 108 13.70 -7.48 -10.27
C THR A 108 13.21 -6.66 -11.47
N GLY A 109 12.11 -5.93 -11.32
CA GLY A 109 11.58 -5.04 -12.36
C GLY A 109 10.59 -5.70 -13.33
N TYR A 110 10.13 -6.91 -13.05
CA TYR A 110 9.21 -7.67 -13.90
C TYR A 110 7.89 -7.92 -13.16
N LEU A 111 6.78 -7.77 -13.87
CA LEU A 111 5.45 -8.14 -13.39
C LEU A 111 5.27 -9.67 -13.39
N MET A 112 4.25 -10.14 -12.66
CA MET A 112 3.81 -11.54 -12.64
C MET A 112 4.89 -12.53 -12.17
N GLY A 113 5.72 -12.10 -11.20
CA GLY A 113 6.61 -13.00 -10.46
C GLY A 113 5.87 -13.81 -9.39
N ASP A 114 6.63 -14.60 -8.61
CA ASP A 114 6.07 -15.42 -7.52
C ASP A 114 5.15 -14.64 -6.57
N PRO A 115 5.47 -13.38 -6.18
CA PRO A 115 4.57 -12.59 -5.32
C PRO A 115 3.21 -12.37 -5.95
N ALA A 116 3.17 -12.05 -7.26
CA ALA A 116 1.93 -11.82 -7.99
C ALA A 116 1.09 -13.09 -8.10
N LEU A 117 1.74 -14.22 -8.39
CA LEU A 117 1.06 -15.53 -8.48
C LEU A 117 0.49 -15.96 -7.12
N HIS A 118 1.21 -15.68 -6.03
CA HIS A 118 0.72 -15.98 -4.68
C HIS A 118 -0.47 -15.07 -4.31
N ALA A 119 -0.38 -13.76 -4.57
CA ALA A 119 -1.50 -12.84 -4.34
C ALA A 119 -2.74 -13.23 -5.16
N GLN A 120 -2.55 -13.58 -6.45
CA GLN A 120 -3.63 -14.07 -7.31
C GLN A 120 -4.27 -15.34 -6.75
N TYR A 121 -3.45 -16.32 -6.34
CA TYR A 121 -3.95 -17.56 -5.74
C TYR A 121 -4.82 -17.28 -4.50
N LEU A 122 -4.39 -16.37 -3.61
CA LEU A 122 -5.16 -16.03 -2.41
C LEU A 122 -6.46 -15.30 -2.76
N LEU A 123 -6.43 -14.35 -3.71
CA LEU A 123 -7.63 -13.66 -4.16
C LEU A 123 -8.65 -14.65 -4.74
N ASP A 124 -8.20 -15.56 -5.59
CA ASP A 124 -9.06 -16.61 -6.16
C ASP A 124 -9.58 -17.57 -5.09
N HIS A 125 -8.72 -17.98 -4.14
CA HIS A 125 -9.09 -18.88 -3.04
C HIS A 125 -10.20 -18.31 -2.17
N TYR A 126 -10.14 -17.01 -1.87
CA TYR A 126 -11.16 -16.30 -1.08
C TYR A 126 -12.31 -15.75 -1.94
N GLN A 127 -12.32 -16.03 -3.23
CA GLN A 127 -13.35 -15.57 -4.19
C GLN A 127 -13.46 -14.04 -4.25
N LEU A 128 -12.33 -13.34 -4.08
CA LEU A 128 -12.22 -11.90 -4.21
C LEU A 128 -11.94 -11.54 -5.67
N LEU A 129 -12.73 -10.62 -6.21
CA LEU A 129 -12.63 -10.24 -7.61
C LEU A 129 -11.44 -9.30 -7.85
N ILE A 130 -10.61 -9.63 -8.84
CA ILE A 130 -9.58 -8.73 -9.34
C ILE A 130 -10.20 -7.83 -10.41
N PRO A 131 -10.25 -6.48 -10.20
CA PRO A 131 -10.74 -5.57 -11.21
C PRO A 131 -9.94 -5.70 -12.53
N PRO A 132 -10.56 -5.48 -13.70
CA PRO A 132 -9.91 -5.69 -15.01
C PRO A 132 -8.57 -4.96 -15.17
N ASP A 133 -8.45 -3.76 -14.62
CA ASP A 133 -7.26 -2.91 -14.71
C ASP A 133 -6.06 -3.46 -13.92
N TYR A 134 -6.30 -4.35 -12.95
CA TYR A 134 -5.27 -4.95 -12.08
C TYR A 134 -4.96 -6.43 -12.42
N ARG A 135 -5.53 -6.99 -13.48
CA ARG A 135 -5.32 -8.42 -13.83
C ARG A 135 -3.87 -8.80 -14.04
N MET A 136 -3.05 -7.88 -14.54
CA MET A 136 -1.61 -8.09 -14.73
C MET A 136 -0.77 -7.65 -13.52
N MET A 137 -1.43 -7.23 -12.45
CA MET A 137 -0.80 -6.73 -11.22
C MET A 137 -1.63 -7.15 -9.99
N PRO A 138 -1.89 -8.46 -9.78
CA PRO A 138 -2.68 -8.93 -8.63
C PRO A 138 -2.00 -8.64 -7.29
N ASP A 139 -0.70 -8.34 -7.31
CA ASP A 139 0.14 -7.88 -6.22
C ASP A 139 0.31 -6.33 -6.17
N HIS A 140 -0.63 -5.60 -6.76
CA HIS A 140 -0.70 -4.15 -6.61
C HIS A 140 -1.05 -3.78 -5.16
N LEU A 141 -0.41 -2.75 -4.61
CA LEU A 141 -0.53 -2.36 -3.20
C LEU A 141 -1.99 -2.15 -2.75
N LEU A 142 -2.83 -1.58 -3.63
CA LEU A 142 -4.28 -1.50 -3.39
C LEU A 142 -4.87 -2.88 -3.05
N LEU A 143 -4.64 -3.89 -3.90
CA LEU A 143 -5.21 -5.23 -3.73
C LEU A 143 -4.61 -5.97 -2.54
N LEU A 144 -3.31 -5.79 -2.30
CA LEU A 144 -2.64 -6.36 -1.12
C LEU A 144 -3.22 -5.80 0.18
N LEU A 145 -3.54 -4.51 0.23
CA LEU A 145 -4.14 -3.87 1.41
C LEU A 145 -5.58 -4.33 1.63
N GLU A 146 -6.39 -4.43 0.57
CA GLU A 146 -7.74 -4.96 0.64
C GLU A 146 -7.77 -6.45 1.06
N LEU A 147 -6.86 -7.26 0.50
CA LEU A 147 -6.71 -8.66 0.90
C LEU A 147 -6.28 -8.79 2.37
N LEU A 148 -5.32 -7.97 2.80
CA LEU A 148 -4.90 -7.94 4.21
C LEU A 148 -6.07 -7.55 5.14
N ALA A 149 -6.84 -6.52 4.78
CA ALA A 149 -8.03 -6.11 5.53
C ALA A 149 -9.02 -7.26 5.65
N PHE A 150 -9.31 -7.95 4.53
CA PHE A 150 -10.17 -9.13 4.52
C PHE A 150 -9.65 -10.25 5.45
N LEU A 151 -8.36 -10.56 5.39
CA LEU A 151 -7.75 -11.60 6.24
C LEU A 151 -7.84 -11.25 7.72
N LEU A 152 -7.55 -10.01 8.10
CA LEU A 152 -7.61 -9.54 9.49
C LEU A 152 -9.03 -9.58 10.05
N GLU A 153 -10.04 -9.30 9.24
CA GLU A 153 -11.44 -9.30 9.65
C GLU A 153 -12.05 -10.70 9.67
N ASN A 154 -11.80 -11.53 8.66
CA ASN A 154 -12.53 -12.78 8.42
C ASN A 154 -11.75 -14.04 8.79
N ARG A 155 -10.42 -13.94 8.98
CA ARG A 155 -9.52 -15.05 9.29
C ARG A 155 -8.71 -14.73 10.55
N PRO A 156 -9.34 -14.80 11.72
CA PRO A 156 -8.63 -14.56 12.98
C PRO A 156 -7.56 -15.64 13.19
N GLY A 157 -6.33 -15.22 13.41
CA GLY A 157 -5.20 -16.10 13.60
C GLY A 157 -3.94 -15.60 12.90
N GLU A 158 -3.12 -16.52 12.43
CA GLU A 158 -1.80 -16.23 11.89
C GLU A 158 -1.80 -15.87 10.40
N GLU A 159 -2.91 -16.13 9.67
CA GLU A 159 -2.96 -15.94 8.20
C GLU A 159 -2.68 -14.49 7.78
N GLY A 160 -3.37 -13.52 8.38
CA GLY A 160 -3.14 -12.10 8.08
C GLY A 160 -1.74 -11.64 8.44
N GLN A 161 -1.16 -12.18 9.50
CA GLN A 161 0.17 -11.88 9.95
C GLN A 161 1.25 -12.46 9.04
N LEU A 162 1.06 -13.71 8.62
CA LEU A 162 1.93 -14.36 7.65
C LEU A 162 1.90 -13.60 6.32
N PHE A 163 0.71 -13.26 5.84
CA PHE A 163 0.54 -12.46 4.63
C PHE A 163 1.24 -11.11 4.74
N LEU A 164 1.07 -10.41 5.86
CA LEU A 164 1.72 -9.12 6.12
C LEU A 164 3.25 -9.25 6.07
N SER A 165 3.82 -10.28 6.69
CA SER A 165 5.27 -10.49 6.71
C SER A 165 5.84 -10.88 5.34
N GLN A 166 5.04 -11.53 4.49
CA GLN A 166 5.47 -12.00 3.18
C GLN A 166 5.31 -10.97 2.06
N HIS A 167 4.30 -10.08 2.17
CA HIS A 167 3.89 -9.20 1.07
C HIS A 167 4.13 -7.71 1.31
N PHE A 168 4.74 -7.29 2.44
CA PHE A 168 4.95 -5.87 2.73
C PHE A 168 6.41 -5.50 3.04
N ASP A 169 7.36 -6.41 2.87
CA ASP A 169 8.79 -6.19 3.11
C ASP A 169 9.48 -5.31 2.03
N TRP A 170 8.85 -5.13 0.88
CA TRP A 170 9.33 -4.32 -0.25
C TRP A 170 8.99 -2.81 -0.13
N LEU A 171 8.19 -2.40 0.84
CA LEU A 171 7.77 -1.00 0.97
C LEU A 171 8.93 -0.01 1.14
N THR A 172 10.08 -0.45 1.63
CA THR A 172 11.29 0.38 1.73
C THR A 172 11.88 0.67 0.35
N ASP A 173 11.93 -0.32 -0.54
CA ASP A 173 12.42 -0.13 -1.91
C ASP A 173 11.46 0.74 -2.72
N PHE A 174 10.16 0.60 -2.50
CA PHE A 174 9.14 1.48 -3.07
C PHE A 174 9.29 2.93 -2.58
N ALA A 175 9.59 3.16 -1.29
CA ALA A 175 9.87 4.48 -0.77
C ALA A 175 11.08 5.12 -1.46
N GLN A 176 12.17 4.37 -1.64
CA GLN A 176 13.36 4.83 -2.37
C GLN A 176 13.03 5.16 -3.84
N ALA A 177 12.16 4.38 -4.47
CA ALA A 177 11.71 4.67 -5.84
C ALA A 177 10.94 5.99 -5.91
N ILE A 178 10.01 6.26 -4.97
CA ILE A 178 9.31 7.55 -4.88
C ILE A 178 10.32 8.68 -4.61
N ASP A 179 11.29 8.49 -3.71
CA ASP A 179 12.31 9.48 -3.39
C ASP A 179 13.18 9.86 -4.59
N SER A 180 13.38 8.92 -5.50
CA SER A 180 14.18 9.12 -6.73
C SER A 180 13.43 9.89 -7.83
N ILE A 181 12.12 10.10 -7.70
CA ILE A 181 11.33 10.85 -8.68
C ILE A 181 11.71 12.32 -8.64
N ALA A 182 12.14 12.87 -9.78
CA ALA A 182 12.36 14.30 -9.92
C ALA A 182 11.03 15.06 -9.95
N THR A 183 11.03 16.29 -9.42
CA THR A 183 9.87 17.17 -9.40
C THR A 183 10.18 18.44 -10.19
N ASP A 184 9.25 18.85 -11.04
CA ASP A 184 9.45 19.96 -11.98
C ASP A 184 8.73 21.26 -11.55
N SER A 185 7.86 21.19 -10.51
CA SER A 185 7.13 22.33 -9.97
C SER A 185 6.92 22.22 -8.46
N PRO A 186 6.55 23.32 -7.77
CA PRO A 186 6.18 23.28 -6.36
C PRO A 186 4.99 22.36 -6.08
N GLU A 187 3.99 22.33 -6.96
CA GLU A 187 2.80 21.49 -6.83
C GLU A 187 3.15 20.00 -6.99
N ASP A 188 4.07 19.71 -7.92
CA ASP A 188 4.60 18.37 -8.13
C ASP A 188 5.40 17.88 -6.90
N PHE A 189 6.22 18.77 -6.34
CA PHE A 189 6.92 18.49 -5.07
C PHE A 189 5.94 18.24 -3.92
N GLN A 190 4.86 19.03 -3.82
CA GLN A 190 3.83 18.83 -2.80
C GLN A 190 3.12 17.48 -2.97
N ALA A 191 2.79 17.10 -4.23
CA ALA A 191 2.19 15.79 -4.51
C ALA A 191 3.13 14.63 -4.15
N LYS A 192 4.42 14.74 -4.46
CA LYS A 192 5.44 13.78 -4.02
C LYS A 192 5.47 13.65 -2.50
N ARG A 193 5.53 14.77 -1.77
CA ARG A 193 5.53 14.80 -0.31
C ARG A 193 4.28 14.14 0.29
N PHE A 194 3.13 14.35 -0.31
CA PHE A 194 1.88 13.71 0.10
C PHE A 194 1.98 12.17 0.01
N TYR A 195 2.48 11.62 -1.11
CA TYR A 195 2.64 10.17 -1.24
C TYR A 195 3.77 9.61 -0.36
N GLN A 196 4.83 10.37 -0.11
CA GLN A 196 5.85 9.99 0.88
C GLN A 196 5.25 9.87 2.27
N LEU A 197 4.39 10.81 2.68
CA LEU A 197 3.68 10.77 3.97
C LEU A 197 2.75 9.55 4.03
N ALA A 198 1.98 9.29 2.96
CA ALA A 198 1.08 8.14 2.88
C ALA A 198 1.84 6.81 3.05
N LEU A 199 2.96 6.67 2.35
CA LEU A 199 3.78 5.46 2.46
C LEU A 199 4.45 5.33 3.83
N GLN A 200 4.95 6.41 4.40
CA GLN A 200 5.51 6.42 5.75
C GLN A 200 4.47 5.98 6.80
N PHE A 201 3.25 6.50 6.69
CA PHE A 201 2.16 6.13 7.58
C PHE A 201 1.79 4.64 7.42
N LEU A 202 1.74 4.14 6.19
CA LEU A 202 1.54 2.72 5.90
C LEU A 202 2.65 1.85 6.52
N GLN A 203 3.93 2.20 6.33
CA GLN A 203 5.06 1.46 6.91
C GLN A 203 4.99 1.40 8.44
N GLN A 204 4.61 2.49 9.09
CA GLN A 204 4.39 2.53 10.54
C GLN A 204 3.22 1.62 10.95
N THR A 205 2.12 1.65 10.20
CA THR A 205 0.94 0.80 10.45
C THR A 205 1.29 -0.69 10.34
N VAL A 206 2.03 -1.06 9.28
CA VAL A 206 2.57 -2.42 9.08
C VAL A 206 3.44 -2.83 10.27
N SER A 207 4.36 -1.98 10.69
CA SER A 207 5.26 -2.24 11.82
C SER A 207 4.49 -2.43 13.13
N CYS A 208 3.46 -1.62 13.38
CA CYS A 208 2.59 -1.76 14.54
C CYS A 208 1.84 -3.10 14.54
N GLN A 209 1.31 -3.52 13.39
CA GLN A 209 0.58 -4.77 13.27
C GLN A 209 1.51 -5.98 13.45
N LEU A 210 2.72 -5.95 12.90
CA LEU A 210 3.72 -7.01 13.09
C LEU A 210 4.15 -7.14 14.56
N ALA A 211 4.34 -6.03 15.26
CA ALA A 211 4.78 -6.03 16.67
C ALA A 211 3.78 -6.67 17.65
N LYS A 212 2.48 -6.72 17.32
CA LYS A 212 1.46 -7.34 18.17
C LYS A 212 1.68 -8.84 18.43
N HIS A 213 2.25 -9.55 17.45
CA HIS A 213 2.48 -11.00 17.55
C HIS A 213 3.79 -11.37 18.23
N THR A 214 4.73 -10.45 18.37
CA THR A 214 6.01 -10.70 19.04
C THR A 214 5.86 -10.70 20.58
N GLN A 215 4.68 -10.33 21.11
CA GLN A 215 4.41 -10.19 22.55
C GLN A 215 3.59 -11.37 23.14
N HIS A 216 3.31 -12.40 22.36
CA HIS A 216 2.64 -13.63 22.78
C HIS A 216 3.53 -14.85 22.54
#